data_2c684609dac00882988f8a458db2af92
#
_entry.id   2c684609dac00882988f8a458db2af92
#
_cell.length_a   1.000
_cell.length_b   1.000
_cell.length_c   1.000
_cell.angle_alpha   90.00
_cell.angle_beta   90.00
_cell.angle_gamma   90.00
#
_symmetry.space_group_name_H-M   'P 1'
#
loop_
_entity.id
_entity.type
_entity.pdbx_description
1 polymer ?
#
loop_
_entity_poly.entity_id
_entity_poly.type
_entity_poly.pdbx_seq_one_letter_code
_entity_poly.pdbx_strand_id
1 'polypeptide(L)'
;MSNSSSISHFLLLPFADRRQLQLLHFCLFLAISLAALLGNGLIISAVACGHHLHTPMFFFLLNLALTDLGSICTTVPKAMHNSLWDTRNISYAGCAAQLFFFLFFLGTEISLLTVMCYDRYVSICKPLHYGTLLGSRACAHMAAAAWASGFLNALLHTANTFSLPLCHGNALGQFFCEIPQILKLSCSHSNLRKLGLLAVGTCLGLGCFVFIVFSYVQIFRVVLRIPSEQGRHKAFSTCLPHLAVVSLFVSTGIFAYLKPPSISSPSLDLCLSVLYSVVPPALNPLIYSLRNQELKAAMWSLTTGRFHKH
;
A
#
# COMPACT_ATOMS: atom_id res chain seq x y z
N MET A 1 -23.01 -6.75 -37.72
CA MET A 1 -23.56 -6.51 -36.39
C MET A 1 -22.94 -7.53 -35.45
N SER A 2 -21.83 -7.21 -34.82
CA SER A 2 -21.20 -8.09 -33.83
C SER A 2 -22.01 -7.99 -32.55
N ASN A 3 -22.58 -9.11 -32.11
CA ASN A 3 -23.16 -9.23 -30.78
C ASN A 3 -22.12 -8.79 -29.74
N SER A 4 -22.26 -7.61 -29.19
CA SER A 4 -21.53 -7.22 -27.97
C SER A 4 -22.16 -7.99 -26.82
N SER A 5 -21.72 -9.26 -26.64
CA SER A 5 -22.00 -9.98 -25.40
C SER A 5 -21.37 -9.16 -24.26
N SER A 6 -22.19 -8.58 -23.43
CA SER A 6 -21.73 -7.86 -22.23
C SER A 6 -20.90 -8.85 -21.39
N ILE A 7 -19.64 -8.50 -21.11
CA ILE A 7 -18.76 -9.31 -20.28
C ILE A 7 -19.36 -9.35 -18.88
N SER A 8 -19.82 -10.50 -18.43
CA SER A 8 -20.42 -10.71 -17.12
C SER A 8 -19.39 -11.09 -16.03
N HIS A 9 -18.26 -11.64 -16.47
CA HIS A 9 -17.18 -12.09 -15.58
C HIS A 9 -15.82 -12.03 -16.26
N PHE A 10 -14.76 -11.95 -15.45
CA PHE A 10 -13.37 -12.05 -15.88
C PHE A 10 -12.75 -13.35 -15.37
N LEU A 11 -11.70 -13.79 -16.07
CA LEU A 11 -10.88 -14.95 -15.71
C LEU A 11 -9.51 -14.44 -15.21
N LEU A 12 -9.21 -14.65 -13.93
CA LEU A 12 -7.95 -14.30 -13.34
C LEU A 12 -6.87 -15.35 -13.66
N LEU A 13 -5.60 -14.94 -13.67
CA LEU A 13 -4.48 -15.86 -13.86
C LEU A 13 -4.36 -16.80 -12.66
N PRO A 14 -4.23 -18.12 -12.86
CA PRO A 14 -3.92 -19.06 -11.77
C PRO A 14 -2.46 -18.94 -11.38
N PHE A 15 -2.16 -19.18 -10.09
CA PHE A 15 -0.78 -19.22 -9.61
C PHE A 15 -0.01 -20.44 -10.10
N ALA A 16 -0.69 -21.54 -10.36
CA ALA A 16 -0.11 -22.78 -10.85
C ALA A 16 -1.17 -23.70 -11.46
N ASP A 17 -0.72 -24.58 -12.37
CA ASP A 17 -1.59 -25.59 -12.99
C ASP A 17 -1.65 -26.89 -12.15
N ARG A 18 -0.62 -27.14 -11.31
CA ARG A 18 -0.56 -28.35 -10.48
C ARG A 18 -1.25 -28.12 -9.14
N ARG A 19 -2.15 -29.03 -8.75
CA ARG A 19 -2.91 -28.95 -7.49
C ARG A 19 -2.03 -28.78 -6.25
N GLN A 20 -0.90 -29.47 -6.19
CA GLN A 20 0.05 -29.34 -5.08
C GLN A 20 0.60 -27.93 -4.92
N LEU A 21 0.92 -27.27 -6.04
CA LEU A 21 1.40 -25.88 -6.05
C LEU A 21 0.29 -24.89 -5.71
N GLN A 22 -0.95 -25.13 -6.16
CA GLN A 22 -2.11 -24.31 -5.77
C GLN A 22 -2.32 -24.33 -4.25
N LEU A 23 -2.26 -25.53 -3.63
CA LEU A 23 -2.37 -25.67 -2.17
C LEU A 23 -1.18 -25.00 -1.43
N LEU A 24 0.02 -25.10 -1.99
CA LEU A 24 1.19 -24.39 -1.44
C LEU A 24 0.97 -22.88 -1.47
N HIS A 25 0.49 -22.30 -2.58
CA HIS A 25 0.17 -20.87 -2.67
C HIS A 25 -0.94 -20.47 -1.71
N PHE A 26 -1.99 -21.31 -1.57
CA PHE A 26 -3.03 -21.09 -0.56
C PHE A 26 -2.44 -20.99 0.85
N CYS A 27 -1.61 -21.94 1.27
CA CYS A 27 -0.97 -21.95 2.58
C CYS A 27 -0.06 -20.73 2.77
N LEU A 28 0.70 -20.37 1.74
CA LEU A 28 1.58 -19.19 1.77
C LEU A 28 0.79 -17.89 1.94
N PHE A 29 -0.27 -17.68 1.15
CA PHE A 29 -1.15 -16.52 1.29
C PHE A 29 -1.88 -16.48 2.63
N LEU A 30 -2.30 -17.63 3.14
CA LEU A 30 -2.90 -17.73 4.47
C LEU A 30 -1.91 -17.28 5.55
N ALA A 31 -0.68 -17.79 5.52
CA ALA A 31 0.36 -17.42 6.48
C ALA A 31 0.71 -15.92 6.44
N ILE A 32 0.89 -15.37 5.22
CA ILE A 32 1.17 -13.94 5.04
C ILE A 32 0.01 -13.09 5.53
N SER A 33 -1.24 -13.47 5.21
CA SER A 33 -2.42 -12.72 5.65
C SER A 33 -2.58 -12.75 7.17
N LEU A 34 -2.40 -13.90 7.80
CA LEU A 34 -2.46 -14.01 9.26
C LEU A 34 -1.37 -13.17 9.92
N ALA A 35 -0.14 -13.17 9.39
CA ALA A 35 0.93 -12.33 9.89
C ALA A 35 0.61 -10.83 9.73
N ALA A 36 0.06 -10.43 8.58
CA ALA A 36 -0.35 -9.04 8.33
C ALA A 36 -1.52 -8.61 9.24
N LEU A 37 -2.55 -9.45 9.38
CA LEU A 37 -3.69 -9.18 10.26
C LEU A 37 -3.26 -9.07 11.72
N LEU A 38 -2.42 -9.99 12.19
CA LEU A 38 -1.90 -9.97 13.56
C LEU A 38 -0.99 -8.75 13.79
N GLY A 39 -0.05 -8.49 12.90
CA GLY A 39 0.89 -7.39 13.05
C GLY A 39 0.22 -6.02 13.05
N ASN A 40 -0.65 -5.76 12.06
CA ASN A 40 -1.38 -4.49 11.98
C ASN A 40 -2.43 -4.37 13.10
N GLY A 41 -3.12 -5.46 13.45
CA GLY A 41 -4.03 -5.50 14.59
C GLY A 41 -3.36 -5.18 15.92
N LEU A 42 -2.14 -5.68 16.15
CA LEU A 42 -1.34 -5.35 17.33
C LEU A 42 -0.93 -3.87 17.34
N ILE A 43 -0.54 -3.29 16.21
CA ILE A 43 -0.24 -1.85 16.12
C ILE A 43 -1.47 -1.01 16.49
N ILE A 44 -2.62 -1.33 15.89
CA ILE A 44 -3.88 -0.62 16.15
C ILE A 44 -4.23 -0.70 17.64
N SER A 45 -4.17 -1.91 18.22
CA SER A 45 -4.46 -2.12 19.64
C SER A 45 -3.46 -1.41 20.55
N ALA A 46 -2.17 -1.45 20.24
CA ALA A 46 -1.12 -0.79 21.01
C ALA A 46 -1.31 0.74 21.03
N VAL A 47 -1.58 1.34 19.87
CA VAL A 47 -1.80 2.79 19.76
C VAL A 47 -3.12 3.20 20.42
N ALA A 48 -4.18 2.41 20.29
CA ALA A 48 -5.48 2.72 20.90
C ALA A 48 -5.44 2.64 22.44
N CYS A 49 -4.74 1.65 23.00
CA CYS A 49 -4.67 1.43 24.44
C CYS A 49 -3.53 2.16 25.15
N GLY A 50 -2.47 2.52 24.41
CA GLY A 50 -1.26 3.13 24.96
C GLY A 50 -1.31 4.66 24.98
N HIS A 51 -1.71 5.29 26.10
CA HIS A 51 -1.79 6.76 26.21
C HIS A 51 -0.46 7.46 25.88
N HIS A 52 0.69 6.83 26.16
CA HIS A 52 2.02 7.38 25.81
C HIS A 52 2.32 7.32 24.31
N LEU A 53 1.53 6.55 23.53
CA LEU A 53 1.65 6.45 22.07
C LEU A 53 0.72 7.44 21.32
N HIS A 54 0.08 8.38 22.02
CA HIS A 54 -0.77 9.41 21.41
C HIS A 54 0.04 10.57 20.85
N THR A 55 0.99 10.29 19.95
CA THR A 55 1.77 11.28 19.22
C THR A 55 1.38 11.30 17.73
N PRO A 56 1.67 12.39 17.00
CA PRO A 56 1.39 12.47 15.56
C PRO A 56 1.91 11.27 14.78
N MET A 57 3.12 10.82 15.06
CA MET A 57 3.72 9.66 14.40
C MET A 57 2.87 8.39 14.56
N PHE A 58 2.46 8.06 15.78
CA PHE A 58 1.67 6.85 16.04
C PHE A 58 0.24 6.99 15.52
N PHE A 59 -0.32 8.20 15.49
CA PHE A 59 -1.60 8.47 14.87
C PHE A 59 -1.56 8.15 13.36
N PHE A 60 -0.53 8.58 12.65
CA PHE A 60 -0.38 8.24 11.23
C PHE A 60 -0.05 6.75 11.03
N LEU A 61 0.72 6.14 11.92
CA LEU A 61 1.01 4.71 11.88
C LEU A 61 -0.26 3.86 12.09
N LEU A 62 -1.18 4.28 12.95
CA LEU A 62 -2.50 3.65 13.10
C LEU A 62 -3.30 3.72 11.79
N ASN A 63 -3.31 4.89 11.13
CA ASN A 63 -3.97 5.04 9.83
C ASN A 63 -3.31 4.15 8.76
N LEU A 64 -1.98 4.06 8.76
CA LEU A 64 -1.25 3.17 7.85
C LEU A 64 -1.62 1.70 8.10
N ALA A 65 -1.68 1.25 9.35
CA ALA A 65 -2.09 -0.11 9.70
C ALA A 65 -3.52 -0.43 9.23
N LEU A 66 -4.43 0.54 9.27
CA LEU A 66 -5.78 0.40 8.72
C LEU A 66 -5.77 0.23 7.18
N THR A 67 -4.94 0.99 6.46
CA THR A 67 -4.80 0.83 5.00
C THR A 67 -4.18 -0.52 4.65
N ASP A 68 -3.19 -0.98 5.40
CA ASP A 68 -2.56 -2.29 5.22
C ASP A 68 -3.57 -3.44 5.37
N LEU A 69 -4.41 -3.40 6.40
CA LEU A 69 -5.49 -4.38 6.59
C LEU A 69 -6.48 -4.36 5.42
N GLY A 70 -6.90 -3.17 4.99
CA GLY A 70 -7.81 -3.02 3.85
C GLY A 70 -7.21 -3.56 2.55
N SER A 71 -5.94 -3.30 2.31
CA SER A 71 -5.20 -3.79 1.13
C SER A 71 -5.12 -5.32 1.09
N ILE A 72 -4.73 -5.95 2.19
CA ILE A 72 -4.69 -7.42 2.32
C ILE A 72 -6.08 -8.04 2.13
N CYS A 73 -7.12 -7.48 2.76
CA CYS A 73 -8.49 -7.97 2.63
C CYS A 73 -9.09 -7.78 1.22
N THR A 74 -8.50 -6.92 0.40
CA THR A 74 -8.97 -6.68 -0.97
C THR A 74 -8.42 -7.71 -1.97
N THR A 75 -7.14 -8.05 -1.88
CA THR A 75 -6.45 -8.85 -2.89
C THR A 75 -6.36 -10.34 -2.52
N VAL A 76 -6.00 -10.65 -1.29
CA VAL A 76 -5.61 -12.01 -0.88
C VAL A 76 -6.78 -12.98 -0.73
N PRO A 77 -7.96 -12.63 -0.17
CA PRO A 77 -9.05 -13.61 0.01
C PRO A 77 -9.51 -14.23 -1.32
N LYS A 78 -9.59 -13.43 -2.39
CA LYS A 78 -9.97 -13.95 -3.71
C LYS A 78 -8.88 -14.85 -4.31
N ALA A 79 -7.61 -14.51 -4.12
CA ALA A 79 -6.47 -15.33 -4.53
C ALA A 79 -6.46 -16.67 -3.81
N MET A 80 -6.69 -16.67 -2.49
CA MET A 80 -6.81 -17.89 -1.68
C MET A 80 -7.99 -18.76 -2.11
N HIS A 81 -9.17 -18.15 -2.30
CA HIS A 81 -10.35 -18.87 -2.81
C HIS A 81 -10.06 -19.55 -4.14
N ASN A 82 -9.48 -18.81 -5.09
CA ASN A 82 -9.15 -19.35 -6.41
C ASN A 82 -8.14 -20.50 -6.33
N SER A 83 -7.12 -20.38 -5.48
CA SER A 83 -6.12 -21.44 -5.28
C SER A 83 -6.70 -22.69 -4.61
N LEU A 84 -7.66 -22.52 -3.68
CA LEU A 84 -8.25 -23.64 -2.95
C LEU A 84 -9.26 -24.42 -3.80
N TRP A 85 -10.12 -23.73 -4.54
CA TRP A 85 -11.19 -24.35 -5.34
C TRP A 85 -10.90 -24.51 -6.82
N ASP A 86 -9.67 -24.18 -7.25
CA ASP A 86 -9.27 -24.19 -8.68
C ASP A 86 -10.25 -23.40 -9.56
N THR A 87 -10.70 -22.27 -9.06
CA THR A 87 -11.57 -21.35 -9.78
C THR A 87 -10.78 -20.13 -10.26
N ARG A 88 -11.26 -19.49 -11.33
CA ARG A 88 -10.60 -18.31 -11.92
C ARG A 88 -11.56 -17.13 -12.07
N ASN A 89 -12.82 -17.36 -11.80
CA ASN A 89 -13.88 -16.41 -12.10
C ASN A 89 -13.97 -15.29 -11.05
N ILE A 90 -14.11 -14.06 -11.55
CA ILE A 90 -14.56 -12.91 -10.76
C ILE A 90 -15.66 -12.20 -11.56
N SER A 91 -16.77 -11.81 -10.90
CA SER A 91 -17.84 -11.07 -11.57
C SER A 91 -17.34 -9.67 -11.99
N TYR A 92 -17.98 -9.09 -13.00
CA TYR A 92 -17.69 -7.72 -13.44
C TYR A 92 -17.73 -6.71 -12.28
N ALA A 93 -18.78 -6.74 -11.48
CA ALA A 93 -18.92 -5.89 -10.31
C ALA A 93 -17.86 -6.19 -9.23
N GLY A 94 -17.53 -7.48 -9.02
CA GLY A 94 -16.48 -7.89 -8.09
C GLY A 94 -15.09 -7.40 -8.50
N CYS A 95 -14.79 -7.43 -9.81
CA CYS A 95 -13.55 -6.89 -10.36
C CYS A 95 -13.49 -5.36 -10.23
N ALA A 96 -14.59 -4.65 -10.48
CA ALA A 96 -14.67 -3.21 -10.28
C ALA A 96 -14.48 -2.81 -8.82
N ALA A 97 -15.12 -3.54 -7.89
CA ALA A 97 -14.96 -3.33 -6.46
C ALA A 97 -13.52 -3.62 -6.00
N GLN A 98 -12.92 -4.72 -6.46
CA GLN A 98 -11.53 -5.06 -6.14
C GLN A 98 -10.56 -3.99 -6.63
N LEU A 99 -10.73 -3.51 -7.87
CA LEU A 99 -9.90 -2.43 -8.41
C LEU A 99 -10.08 -1.14 -7.62
N PHE A 100 -11.33 -0.77 -7.28
CA PHE A 100 -11.63 0.43 -6.50
C PHE A 100 -10.93 0.39 -5.13
N PHE A 101 -11.13 -0.68 -4.36
CA PHE A 101 -10.54 -0.78 -3.03
C PHE A 101 -9.02 -0.89 -3.07
N PHE A 102 -8.46 -1.60 -4.06
CA PHE A 102 -7.01 -1.65 -4.26
C PHE A 102 -6.42 -0.25 -4.48
N LEU A 103 -6.99 0.53 -5.41
CA LEU A 103 -6.52 1.90 -5.68
C LEU A 103 -6.78 2.86 -4.51
N PHE A 104 -7.87 2.65 -3.78
CA PHE A 104 -8.22 3.43 -2.59
C PHE A 104 -7.16 3.27 -1.50
N PHE A 105 -6.86 2.05 -1.11
CA PHE A 105 -5.86 1.79 -0.08
C PHE A 105 -4.45 2.17 -0.53
N LEU A 106 -4.07 1.85 -1.77
CA LEU A 106 -2.79 2.22 -2.36
C LEU A 106 -2.58 3.75 -2.38
N GLY A 107 -3.57 4.50 -2.85
CA GLY A 107 -3.51 5.96 -2.91
C GLY A 107 -3.47 6.61 -1.52
N THR A 108 -4.23 6.05 -0.57
CA THR A 108 -4.21 6.49 0.82
C THR A 108 -2.85 6.20 1.48
N GLU A 109 -2.26 5.03 1.23
CA GLU A 109 -0.94 4.64 1.74
C GLU A 109 0.15 5.61 1.27
N ILE A 110 0.22 5.91 -0.03
CA ILE A 110 1.17 6.90 -0.59
C ILE A 110 1.01 8.26 0.10
N SER A 111 -0.24 8.71 0.27
CA SER A 111 -0.55 9.99 0.90
C SER A 111 -0.15 10.02 2.37
N LEU A 112 -0.42 8.94 3.12
CA LEU A 112 0.00 8.80 4.52
C LEU A 112 1.52 8.75 4.66
N LEU A 113 2.22 8.01 3.81
CA LEU A 113 3.70 7.98 3.80
C LEU A 113 4.28 9.38 3.52
N THR A 114 3.63 10.16 2.65
CA THR A 114 4.03 11.56 2.39
C THR A 114 3.84 12.44 3.63
N VAL A 115 2.71 12.30 4.33
CA VAL A 115 2.45 13.02 5.59
C VAL A 115 3.41 12.59 6.69
N MET A 116 3.72 11.30 6.81
CA MET A 116 4.70 10.79 7.77
C MET A 116 6.11 11.29 7.47
N CYS A 117 6.46 11.48 6.20
CA CYS A 117 7.71 12.13 5.81
C CYS A 117 7.75 13.60 6.26
N TYR A 118 6.63 14.33 6.11
CA TYR A 118 6.50 15.69 6.64
C TYR A 118 6.63 15.74 8.15
N ASP A 119 6.01 14.80 8.88
CA ASP A 119 6.17 14.67 10.35
C ASP A 119 7.65 14.52 10.74
N ARG A 120 8.38 13.64 10.05
CA ARG A 120 9.83 13.47 10.29
C ARG A 120 10.62 14.74 9.97
N TYR A 121 10.30 15.41 8.86
CA TYR A 121 10.94 16.67 8.50
C TYR A 121 10.73 17.74 9.56
N VAL A 122 9.50 17.94 10.02
CA VAL A 122 9.20 18.97 11.05
C VAL A 122 9.87 18.61 12.39
N SER A 123 9.81 17.36 12.81
CA SER A 123 10.38 16.92 14.11
C SER A 123 11.90 17.10 14.18
N ILE A 124 12.61 17.01 13.06
CA ILE A 124 14.07 17.07 13.01
C ILE A 124 14.57 18.46 12.59
N CYS A 125 13.95 19.04 11.56
CA CYS A 125 14.42 20.30 10.97
C CYS A 125 13.77 21.54 11.58
N LYS A 126 12.59 21.41 12.21
CA LYS A 126 11.83 22.53 12.80
C LYS A 126 11.26 22.19 14.19
N PRO A 127 12.05 21.67 15.14
CA PRO A 127 11.55 21.13 16.41
C PRO A 127 10.78 22.18 17.24
N LEU A 128 11.16 23.44 17.17
CA LEU A 128 10.50 24.53 17.89
C LEU A 128 9.07 24.82 17.41
N HIS A 129 8.75 24.44 16.17
CA HIS A 129 7.44 24.64 15.56
C HIS A 129 6.61 23.35 15.48
N TYR A 130 7.11 22.24 16.06
CA TYR A 130 6.46 20.94 15.95
C TYR A 130 5.02 20.96 16.48
N GLY A 131 4.79 21.47 17.67
CA GLY A 131 3.46 21.52 18.27
C GLY A 131 2.46 22.43 17.55
N THR A 132 2.93 23.50 16.88
CA THR A 132 2.07 24.38 16.08
C THR A 132 1.73 23.81 14.72
N LEU A 133 2.68 23.11 14.07
CA LEU A 133 2.50 22.56 12.74
C LEU A 133 1.79 21.19 12.76
N LEU A 134 1.99 20.40 13.81
CA LEU A 134 1.48 19.03 13.97
C LEU A 134 0.61 18.88 15.23
N GLY A 135 -0.20 19.90 15.52
CA GLY A 135 -1.25 19.79 16.53
C GLY A 135 -2.35 18.79 16.12
N SER A 136 -3.13 18.29 17.08
CA SER A 136 -4.15 17.25 16.87
C SER A 136 -5.11 17.56 15.72
N ARG A 137 -5.56 18.83 15.59
CA ARG A 137 -6.45 19.24 14.50
C ARG A 137 -5.74 19.14 13.14
N ALA A 138 -4.48 19.57 13.04
CA ALA A 138 -3.70 19.48 11.80
C ALA A 138 -3.49 18.02 11.39
N CYS A 139 -3.14 17.15 12.32
CA CYS A 139 -2.99 15.71 12.07
C CYS A 139 -4.29 15.08 11.57
N ALA A 140 -5.42 15.40 12.20
CA ALA A 140 -6.74 14.90 11.77
C ALA A 140 -7.09 15.37 10.34
N HIS A 141 -6.83 16.65 10.00
CA HIS A 141 -7.06 17.16 8.64
C HIS A 141 -6.15 16.50 7.62
N MET A 142 -4.86 16.29 7.94
CA MET A 142 -3.93 15.61 7.04
C MET A 142 -4.33 14.15 6.80
N ALA A 143 -4.74 13.42 7.83
CA ALA A 143 -5.25 12.06 7.68
C ALA A 143 -6.54 12.03 6.84
N ALA A 144 -7.51 12.91 7.14
CA ALA A 144 -8.74 13.03 6.37
C ALA A 144 -8.47 13.36 4.89
N ALA A 145 -7.52 14.26 4.60
CA ALA A 145 -7.11 14.59 3.25
C ALA A 145 -6.45 13.38 2.54
N ALA A 146 -5.63 12.60 3.24
CA ALA A 146 -5.04 11.37 2.69
C ALA A 146 -6.11 10.33 2.30
N TRP A 147 -7.09 10.07 3.18
CA TRP A 147 -8.22 9.18 2.89
C TRP A 147 -9.09 9.70 1.74
N ALA A 148 -9.41 11.00 1.74
CA ALA A 148 -10.22 11.62 0.68
C ALA A 148 -9.49 11.58 -0.68
N SER A 149 -8.18 11.85 -0.73
CA SER A 149 -7.41 11.80 -1.96
C SER A 149 -7.36 10.38 -2.55
N GLY A 150 -7.17 9.36 -1.69
CA GLY A 150 -7.23 7.96 -2.10
C GLY A 150 -8.60 7.58 -2.67
N PHE A 151 -9.69 8.00 -2.00
CA PHE A 151 -11.05 7.74 -2.44
C PHE A 151 -11.35 8.37 -3.80
N LEU A 152 -11.07 9.65 -3.96
CA LEU A 152 -11.32 10.38 -5.22
C LEU A 152 -10.50 9.82 -6.38
N ASN A 153 -9.23 9.49 -6.13
CA ASN A 153 -8.36 8.84 -7.12
C ASN A 153 -8.91 7.48 -7.54
N ALA A 154 -9.31 6.63 -6.57
CA ALA A 154 -9.89 5.32 -6.85
C ALA A 154 -11.19 5.42 -7.65
N LEU A 155 -12.08 6.35 -7.26
CA LEU A 155 -13.33 6.57 -7.96
C LEU A 155 -13.10 7.00 -9.42
N LEU A 156 -12.22 7.98 -9.63
CA LEU A 156 -11.87 8.49 -10.96
C LEU A 156 -11.33 7.37 -11.85
N HIS A 157 -10.33 6.64 -11.37
CA HIS A 157 -9.68 5.59 -12.16
C HIS A 157 -10.61 4.40 -12.42
N THR A 158 -11.37 3.95 -11.43
CA THR A 158 -12.30 2.81 -11.59
C THR A 158 -13.43 3.18 -12.55
N ALA A 159 -14.09 4.32 -12.37
CA ALA A 159 -15.17 4.76 -13.24
C ALA A 159 -14.70 4.86 -14.71
N ASN A 160 -13.54 5.45 -14.93
CA ASN A 160 -13.01 5.58 -16.30
C ASN A 160 -12.57 4.23 -16.89
N THR A 161 -11.95 3.34 -16.12
CA THR A 161 -11.51 2.03 -16.61
C THR A 161 -12.70 1.17 -17.03
N PHE A 162 -13.75 1.13 -16.22
CA PHE A 162 -14.95 0.33 -16.48
C PHE A 162 -15.97 1.00 -17.42
N SER A 163 -15.77 2.25 -17.80
CA SER A 163 -16.53 2.90 -18.87
C SER A 163 -16.04 2.57 -20.27
N LEU A 164 -14.89 1.89 -20.41
CA LEU A 164 -14.31 1.53 -21.69
C LEU A 164 -14.99 0.27 -22.25
N PRO A 165 -15.27 0.22 -23.58
CA PRO A 165 -15.77 -1.01 -24.21
C PRO A 165 -14.66 -2.08 -24.22
N LEU A 166 -15.00 -3.29 -23.78
CA LEU A 166 -14.09 -4.42 -23.72
C LEU A 166 -14.42 -5.40 -24.85
N CYS A 167 -13.45 -5.72 -25.73
CA CYS A 167 -13.64 -6.51 -26.93
C CYS A 167 -12.62 -7.65 -27.08
N HIS A 168 -11.56 -7.65 -26.32
CA HIS A 168 -10.45 -8.62 -26.48
C HIS A 168 -10.55 -9.78 -25.48
N GLY A 169 -11.76 -10.32 -25.28
CA GLY A 169 -11.99 -11.42 -24.35
C GLY A 169 -12.16 -10.95 -22.90
N ASN A 170 -12.02 -11.88 -21.94
CA ASN A 170 -12.24 -11.65 -20.52
C ASN A 170 -11.11 -12.20 -19.63
N ALA A 171 -9.99 -12.66 -20.20
CA ALA A 171 -8.88 -13.21 -19.46
C ALA A 171 -7.89 -12.11 -19.03
N LEU A 172 -7.64 -12.01 -17.73
CA LEU A 172 -6.66 -11.09 -17.13
C LEU A 172 -5.36 -11.85 -16.84
N GLY A 173 -4.23 -11.26 -17.18
CA GLY A 173 -2.90 -11.83 -16.93
C GLY A 173 -2.38 -11.62 -15.51
N GLN A 174 -3.30 -11.51 -14.51
CA GLN A 174 -2.96 -11.32 -13.11
C GLN A 174 -3.94 -12.05 -12.18
N PHE A 175 -3.54 -12.25 -10.92
CA PHE A 175 -4.36 -12.94 -9.91
C PHE A 175 -5.43 -12.05 -9.26
N PHE A 176 -5.41 -10.75 -9.56
CA PHE A 176 -6.40 -9.76 -9.13
C PHE A 176 -6.63 -8.73 -10.24
N CYS A 177 -7.68 -7.92 -10.09
CA CYS A 177 -8.04 -6.90 -11.08
C CYS A 177 -7.16 -5.66 -10.93
N GLU A 178 -6.45 -5.30 -12.01
CA GLU A 178 -5.63 -4.10 -12.10
C GLU A 178 -5.82 -3.36 -13.42
N ILE A 179 -5.60 -2.05 -13.41
CA ILE A 179 -5.83 -1.18 -14.57
C ILE A 179 -5.10 -1.68 -15.83
N PRO A 180 -3.78 -1.99 -15.82
CA PRO A 180 -3.07 -2.35 -17.04
C PRO A 180 -3.65 -3.57 -17.74
N GLN A 181 -4.15 -4.55 -16.99
CA GLN A 181 -4.72 -5.77 -17.55
C GLN A 181 -6.11 -5.53 -18.15
N ILE A 182 -6.95 -4.73 -17.48
CA ILE A 182 -8.28 -4.37 -18.01
C ILE A 182 -8.13 -3.51 -19.28
N LEU A 183 -7.16 -2.60 -19.31
CA LEU A 183 -6.90 -1.78 -20.50
C LEU A 183 -6.43 -2.59 -21.71
N LYS A 184 -5.76 -3.74 -21.51
CA LYS A 184 -5.41 -4.67 -22.60
C LYS A 184 -6.65 -5.27 -23.28
N LEU A 185 -7.75 -5.42 -22.54
CA LEU A 185 -9.01 -5.96 -23.07
C LEU A 185 -9.87 -4.90 -23.76
N SER A 186 -9.53 -3.62 -23.63
CA SER A 186 -10.29 -2.51 -24.20
C SER A 186 -10.01 -2.33 -25.70
N CYS A 187 -11.08 -2.24 -26.49
CA CYS A 187 -11.05 -1.95 -27.92
C CYS A 187 -11.09 -0.44 -28.25
N SER A 188 -11.07 0.41 -27.26
CA SER A 188 -11.13 1.86 -27.49
C SER A 188 -9.83 2.37 -28.12
N HIS A 189 -9.95 2.97 -29.30
CA HIS A 189 -8.88 3.73 -29.96
C HIS A 189 -8.61 5.09 -29.26
N SER A 190 -9.34 5.42 -28.20
CA SER A 190 -9.15 6.69 -27.47
C SER A 190 -7.91 6.62 -26.58
N ASN A 191 -6.73 6.61 -27.20
CA ASN A 191 -5.45 6.70 -26.51
C ASN A 191 -5.34 7.94 -25.59
N LEU A 192 -6.05 9.03 -25.93
CA LEU A 192 -6.09 10.26 -25.13
C LEU A 192 -6.69 10.05 -23.72
N ARG A 193 -7.80 9.31 -23.60
CA ARG A 193 -8.39 9.02 -22.27
C ARG A 193 -7.48 8.13 -21.44
N LYS A 194 -6.94 7.08 -22.05
CA LYS A 194 -5.99 6.16 -21.38
C LYS A 194 -4.76 6.93 -20.93
N LEU A 195 -4.22 7.77 -21.81
CA LEU A 195 -3.04 8.60 -21.52
C LEU A 195 -3.32 9.64 -20.44
N GLY A 196 -4.46 10.30 -20.46
CA GLY A 196 -4.86 11.30 -19.46
C GLY A 196 -4.98 10.70 -18.05
N LEU A 197 -5.61 9.53 -17.92
CA LEU A 197 -5.72 8.82 -16.65
C LEU A 197 -4.36 8.41 -16.10
N LEU A 198 -3.53 7.82 -16.96
CA LEU A 198 -2.17 7.43 -16.59
C LEU A 198 -1.35 8.65 -16.16
N ALA A 199 -1.49 9.77 -16.88
CA ALA A 199 -0.79 11.02 -16.56
C ALA A 199 -1.20 11.57 -15.19
N VAL A 200 -2.50 11.62 -14.86
CA VAL A 200 -2.97 12.12 -13.55
C VAL A 200 -2.40 11.27 -12.41
N GLY A 201 -2.52 9.95 -12.46
CA GLY A 201 -1.99 9.06 -11.43
C GLY A 201 -0.46 9.17 -11.31
N THR A 202 0.24 9.25 -12.45
CA THR A 202 1.70 9.40 -12.48
C THR A 202 2.13 10.75 -11.90
N CYS A 203 1.47 11.85 -12.24
CA CYS A 203 1.80 13.19 -11.71
C CYS A 203 1.58 13.27 -10.20
N LEU A 204 0.50 12.69 -9.67
CA LEU A 204 0.26 12.62 -8.22
C LEU A 204 1.33 11.78 -7.51
N GLY A 205 1.65 10.61 -8.04
CA GLY A 205 2.68 9.74 -7.48
C GLY A 205 4.08 10.38 -7.52
N LEU A 206 4.44 11.01 -8.64
CA LEU A 206 5.69 11.75 -8.77
C LEU A 206 5.77 12.95 -7.84
N GLY A 207 4.67 13.70 -7.65
CA GLY A 207 4.60 14.80 -6.70
C GLY A 207 4.90 14.35 -5.27
N CYS A 208 4.26 13.27 -4.82
CA CYS A 208 4.54 12.65 -3.53
C CYS A 208 6.00 12.19 -3.41
N PHE A 209 6.51 11.50 -4.42
CA PHE A 209 7.90 11.01 -4.46
C PHE A 209 8.92 12.15 -4.38
N VAL A 210 8.77 13.19 -5.18
CA VAL A 210 9.66 14.37 -5.17
C VAL A 210 9.63 15.05 -3.80
N PHE A 211 8.44 15.19 -3.19
CA PHE A 211 8.31 15.74 -1.84
C PHE A 211 9.04 14.90 -0.80
N ILE A 212 8.91 13.57 -0.84
CA ILE A 212 9.59 12.64 0.05
C ILE A 212 11.11 12.77 -0.10
N VAL A 213 11.62 12.73 -1.33
CA VAL A 213 13.05 12.85 -1.62
C VAL A 213 13.60 14.21 -1.11
N PHE A 214 12.90 15.29 -1.43
CA PHE A 214 13.30 16.63 -0.96
C PHE A 214 13.37 16.70 0.56
N SER A 215 12.35 16.21 1.24
CA SER A 215 12.28 16.20 2.70
C SER A 215 13.42 15.39 3.32
N TYR A 216 13.72 14.21 2.79
CA TYR A 216 14.83 13.39 3.28
C TYR A 216 16.20 14.01 3.00
N VAL A 217 16.38 14.66 1.87
CA VAL A 217 17.63 15.43 1.59
C VAL A 217 17.83 16.51 2.67
N GLN A 218 16.77 17.22 3.05
CA GLN A 218 16.87 18.23 4.12
C GLN A 218 17.13 17.59 5.49
N ILE A 219 16.43 16.50 5.81
CA ILE A 219 16.65 15.75 7.06
C ILE A 219 18.11 15.32 7.16
N PHE A 220 18.68 14.68 6.13
CA PHE A 220 20.07 14.22 6.14
C PHE A 220 21.06 15.37 6.25
N ARG A 221 20.81 16.51 5.59
CA ARG A 221 21.65 17.71 5.73
C ARG A 221 21.70 18.22 7.18
N VAL A 222 20.57 18.19 7.87
CA VAL A 222 20.50 18.61 9.28
C VAL A 222 21.15 17.56 10.18
N VAL A 223 20.83 16.29 10.02
CA VAL A 223 21.35 15.20 10.86
C VAL A 223 22.87 15.10 10.75
N LEU A 224 23.45 15.25 9.58
CA LEU A 224 24.91 15.21 9.39
C LEU A 224 25.63 16.40 10.04
N ARG A 225 24.94 17.51 10.34
CA ARG A 225 25.49 18.68 11.06
C ARG A 225 25.39 18.54 12.59
N ILE A 226 24.72 17.53 13.12
CA ILE A 226 24.61 17.29 14.57
C ILE A 226 26.01 16.88 15.07
N PRO A 227 26.63 17.63 16.03
CA PRO A 227 27.97 17.33 16.51
C PRO A 227 28.04 16.02 17.29
N SER A 228 26.97 15.69 18.05
CA SER A 228 26.88 14.50 18.88
C SER A 228 26.60 13.25 18.04
N GLU A 229 27.46 12.25 18.13
CA GLU A 229 27.27 10.95 17.49
C GLU A 229 26.00 10.25 17.98
N GLN A 230 25.73 10.32 19.29
CA GLN A 230 24.52 9.78 19.89
C GLN A 230 23.26 10.49 19.38
N GLY A 231 23.31 11.81 19.20
CA GLY A 231 22.21 12.59 18.61
C GLY A 231 21.93 12.21 17.16
N ARG A 232 23.00 12.02 16.35
CA ARG A 232 22.87 11.54 14.96
C ARG A 232 22.24 10.14 14.91
N HIS A 233 22.74 9.22 15.74
CA HIS A 233 22.21 7.85 15.79
C HIS A 233 20.72 7.85 16.16
N LYS A 234 20.31 8.66 17.15
CA LYS A 234 18.91 8.79 17.54
C LYS A 234 18.04 9.33 16.39
N ALA A 235 18.51 10.37 15.69
CA ALA A 235 17.78 10.93 14.53
C ALA A 235 17.64 9.91 13.38
N PHE A 236 18.70 9.19 13.04
CA PHE A 236 18.64 8.13 12.04
C PHE A 236 17.69 7.00 12.43
N SER A 237 17.73 6.56 13.68
CA SER A 237 16.87 5.45 14.15
C SER A 237 15.38 5.77 14.03
N THR A 238 14.98 7.05 14.11
CA THR A 238 13.59 7.48 13.93
C THR A 238 13.18 7.57 12.45
N CYS A 239 14.13 7.80 11.54
CA CYS A 239 13.87 7.94 10.09
C CYS A 239 13.93 6.61 9.33
N LEU A 240 14.81 5.69 9.77
CA LEU A 240 15.08 4.45 9.05
C LEU A 240 13.84 3.56 8.80
N PRO A 241 12.91 3.37 9.75
CA PRO A 241 11.71 2.58 9.50
C PRO A 241 10.88 3.15 8.34
N HIS A 242 10.62 4.45 8.39
CA HIS A 242 9.85 5.10 7.34
C HIS A 242 10.57 5.06 5.98
N LEU A 243 11.88 5.31 5.96
CA LEU A 243 12.67 5.23 4.73
C LEU A 243 12.70 3.80 4.16
N ALA A 244 12.76 2.77 5.01
CA ALA A 244 12.70 1.38 4.57
C ALA A 244 11.35 1.05 3.91
N VAL A 245 10.23 1.47 4.53
CA VAL A 245 8.88 1.27 3.97
C VAL A 245 8.73 2.01 2.64
N VAL A 246 9.11 3.30 2.58
CA VAL A 246 9.05 4.08 1.35
C VAL A 246 9.91 3.47 0.25
N SER A 247 11.13 3.03 0.58
CA SER A 247 12.04 2.40 -0.40
C SER A 247 11.44 1.09 -0.93
N LEU A 248 10.87 0.25 -0.06
CA LEU A 248 10.20 -0.98 -0.45
C LEU A 248 9.03 -0.68 -1.39
N PHE A 249 8.17 0.25 -1.00
CA PHE A 249 6.99 0.64 -1.77
C PHE A 249 7.35 1.20 -3.15
N VAL A 250 8.28 2.16 -3.20
CA VAL A 250 8.71 2.81 -4.44
C VAL A 250 9.45 1.82 -5.34
N SER A 251 10.38 1.02 -4.82
CA SER A 251 11.15 0.07 -5.62
C SER A 251 10.27 -1.01 -6.25
N THR A 252 9.34 -1.58 -5.46
CA THR A 252 8.40 -2.59 -5.98
C THR A 252 7.46 -2.00 -7.02
N GLY A 253 6.94 -0.79 -6.82
CA GLY A 253 6.10 -0.08 -7.77
C GLY A 253 6.83 0.27 -9.07
N ILE A 254 8.03 0.86 -8.98
CA ILE A 254 8.86 1.18 -10.14
C ILE A 254 9.15 -0.09 -10.95
N PHE A 255 9.58 -1.16 -10.28
CA PHE A 255 9.92 -2.41 -10.96
C PHE A 255 8.70 -3.04 -11.65
N ALA A 256 7.53 -2.98 -11.02
CA ALA A 256 6.28 -3.52 -11.58
C ALA A 256 5.84 -2.77 -12.85
N TYR A 257 5.98 -1.43 -12.88
CA TYR A 257 5.43 -0.61 -13.96
C TYR A 257 6.43 -0.19 -15.03
N LEU A 258 7.74 -0.12 -14.73
CA LEU A 258 8.77 0.33 -15.65
C LEU A 258 9.61 -0.79 -16.27
N LYS A 259 9.38 -2.05 -15.91
CA LYS A 259 10.12 -3.16 -16.52
C LYS A 259 9.86 -3.21 -18.04
N PRO A 260 10.93 -3.42 -18.85
CA PRO A 260 10.79 -3.52 -20.30
C PRO A 260 9.97 -4.77 -20.68
N PRO A 261 9.17 -4.70 -21.76
CA PRO A 261 8.42 -5.87 -22.28
C PRO A 261 9.31 -7.09 -22.60
N SER A 262 10.57 -6.85 -22.94
CA SER A 262 11.56 -7.89 -23.25
C SER A 262 11.89 -8.82 -22.09
N ILE A 263 11.70 -8.37 -20.84
CA ILE A 263 11.95 -9.17 -19.62
C ILE A 263 10.62 -9.71 -19.04
N SER A 264 9.48 -9.37 -19.65
CA SER A 264 8.17 -9.75 -19.13
C SER A 264 7.93 -11.25 -19.37
N SER A 265 7.70 -11.98 -18.28
CA SER A 265 7.20 -13.34 -18.31
C SER A 265 6.00 -13.46 -17.36
N PRO A 266 5.03 -14.34 -17.60
CA PRO A 266 3.87 -14.50 -16.72
C PRO A 266 4.27 -14.76 -15.26
N SER A 267 5.31 -15.53 -15.02
CA SER A 267 5.81 -15.85 -13.68
C SER A 267 6.42 -14.63 -12.99
N LEU A 268 7.19 -13.82 -13.74
CA LEU A 268 7.80 -12.60 -13.20
C LEU A 268 6.72 -11.55 -12.89
N ASP A 269 5.74 -11.40 -13.79
CA ASP A 269 4.63 -10.47 -13.62
C ASP A 269 3.80 -10.81 -12.38
N LEU A 270 3.56 -12.10 -12.18
CA LEU A 270 2.87 -12.62 -11.01
C LEU A 270 3.67 -12.39 -9.72
N CYS A 271 4.97 -12.68 -9.72
CA CYS A 271 5.85 -12.43 -8.58
C CYS A 271 5.88 -10.95 -8.20
N LEU A 272 6.04 -10.07 -9.19
CA LEU A 272 6.05 -8.62 -8.97
C LEU A 272 4.72 -8.12 -8.41
N SER A 273 3.59 -8.64 -8.90
CA SER A 273 2.28 -8.23 -8.40
C SER A 273 2.05 -8.63 -6.95
N VAL A 274 2.53 -9.79 -6.53
CA VAL A 274 2.56 -10.18 -5.10
C VAL A 274 3.47 -9.25 -4.30
N LEU A 275 4.65 -8.93 -4.83
CA LEU A 275 5.62 -8.06 -4.15
C LEU A 275 5.06 -6.66 -3.87
N TYR A 276 4.35 -6.02 -4.81
CA TYR A 276 3.84 -4.67 -4.55
C TYR A 276 2.47 -4.63 -3.86
N SER A 277 1.65 -5.68 -3.97
CA SER A 277 0.29 -5.68 -3.40
C SER A 277 0.16 -6.34 -2.04
N VAL A 278 1.06 -7.26 -1.69
CA VAL A 278 0.95 -8.10 -0.49
C VAL A 278 2.11 -7.87 0.49
N VAL A 279 3.33 -7.71 -0.04
CA VAL A 279 4.53 -7.66 0.80
C VAL A 279 4.61 -6.38 1.65
N PRO A 280 4.36 -5.14 1.14
CA PRO A 280 4.43 -3.94 1.96
C PRO A 280 3.45 -3.99 3.16
N PRO A 281 2.15 -4.28 2.98
CA PRO A 281 1.22 -4.38 4.11
C PRO A 281 1.59 -5.46 5.14
N ALA A 282 2.29 -6.52 4.73
CA ALA A 282 2.74 -7.57 5.63
C ALA A 282 4.02 -7.21 6.40
N LEU A 283 4.93 -6.46 5.78
CA LEU A 283 6.21 -6.08 6.38
C LEU A 283 6.18 -4.77 7.17
N ASN A 284 5.27 -3.85 6.87
CA ASN A 284 5.16 -2.56 7.54
C ASN A 284 5.12 -2.71 9.08
N PRO A 285 4.28 -3.58 9.67
CA PRO A 285 4.24 -3.77 11.12
C PRO A 285 5.58 -4.22 11.69
N LEU A 286 6.27 -5.12 11.00
CA LEU A 286 7.57 -5.64 11.43
C LEU A 286 8.63 -4.54 11.40
N ILE A 287 8.70 -3.77 10.32
CA ILE A 287 9.68 -2.70 10.13
C ILE A 287 9.52 -1.63 11.22
N TYR A 288 8.29 -1.20 11.50
CA TYR A 288 8.03 -0.18 12.52
C TYR A 288 8.24 -0.71 13.94
N SER A 289 7.83 -1.94 14.25
CA SER A 289 7.98 -2.52 15.58
C SER A 289 9.43 -2.85 15.94
N LEU A 290 10.23 -3.32 14.99
CA LEU A 290 11.64 -3.64 15.25
C LEU A 290 12.49 -2.42 15.63
N ARG A 291 12.14 -1.24 15.12
CA ARG A 291 12.93 -0.02 15.31
C ARG A 291 12.38 0.92 16.38
N ASN A 292 11.10 0.80 16.73
CA ASN A 292 10.49 1.63 17.76
C ASN A 292 10.31 0.83 19.06
N GLN A 293 11.13 1.14 20.08
CA GLN A 293 11.12 0.42 21.36
C GLN A 293 9.82 0.60 22.14
N GLU A 294 9.19 1.77 22.06
CA GLU A 294 7.93 2.05 22.75
C GLU A 294 6.80 1.22 22.15
N LEU A 295 6.71 1.18 20.81
CA LEU A 295 5.74 0.35 20.10
C LEU A 295 5.97 -1.14 20.39
N LYS A 296 7.23 -1.59 20.32
CA LYS A 296 7.60 -2.98 20.62
C LYS A 296 7.21 -3.38 22.04
N ALA A 297 7.48 -2.53 23.03
CA ALA A 297 7.12 -2.77 24.42
C ALA A 297 5.60 -2.83 24.62
N ALA A 298 4.85 -1.91 23.98
CA ALA A 298 3.39 -1.90 24.03
C ALA A 298 2.78 -3.16 23.38
N MET A 299 3.27 -3.57 22.21
CA MET A 299 2.83 -4.81 21.55
C MET A 299 3.16 -6.05 22.39
N TRP A 300 4.33 -6.09 23.02
CA TRP A 300 4.74 -7.18 23.91
C TRP A 300 3.84 -7.26 25.15
N SER A 301 3.50 -6.13 25.76
CA SER A 301 2.59 -6.11 26.93
C SER A 301 1.20 -6.62 26.59
N LEU A 302 0.68 -6.31 25.40
CA LEU A 302 -0.60 -6.82 24.91
C LEU A 302 -0.57 -8.35 24.71
N THR A 303 0.50 -8.88 24.14
CA THR A 303 0.60 -10.33 23.86
C THR A 303 0.85 -11.16 25.11
N THR A 304 1.52 -10.61 26.12
CA THR A 304 1.85 -11.32 27.36
C THR A 304 0.86 -11.08 28.49
N GLY A 305 -0.13 -10.19 28.32
CA GLY A 305 -1.07 -9.79 29.38
C GLY A 305 -0.42 -9.03 30.55
N ARG A 306 0.84 -8.64 30.42
CA ARG A 306 1.59 -7.89 31.46
C ARG A 306 1.41 -6.40 31.26
N PHE A 307 0.24 -5.91 31.62
CA PHE A 307 0.05 -4.45 31.73
C PHE A 307 0.83 -3.96 32.97
N HIS A 308 1.99 -3.33 32.75
CA HIS A 308 2.58 -2.54 33.82
C HIS A 308 1.64 -1.36 34.09
N LYS A 309 0.94 -1.41 35.22
CA LYS A 309 0.29 -0.24 35.81
C LYS A 309 1.40 0.75 36.18
N HIS A 310 1.54 1.82 35.43
CA HIS A 310 2.24 3.04 35.85
C HIS A 310 1.21 4.08 36.21
#